data_e46fc8300c79898983992eb32ccd235a
#
_entry.id   e46fc8300c79898983992eb32ccd235a
#
_cell.length_a   1.000
_cell.length_b   1.000
_cell.length_c   1.000
_cell.angle_alpha   90.00
_cell.angle_beta   90.00
_cell.angle_gamma   90.00
#
_symmetry.space_group_name_H-M   'P 1'
#
loop_
_entity.id
_entity.type
_entity.pdbx_description
1 polymer ?
#
loop_
_entity_poly.entity_id
_entity_poly.type
_entity_poly.pdbx_seq_one_letter_code
_entity_poly.pdbx_strand_id
1 'polypeptide(L)'
;MVRAQEALDEATAALRWNEALRRRWREARVEASVRCAVASGAVEGAPVPASLLRGHVAAADLTRPTSADPALDAVAGIWRAGTRLVAWMPDLRGDLRPAQPSARTLLATLHRDVTGPLASAGVIPLGEVGAPREEAMPLREGGPGDAPRGGALAARLDPLLELIEAPGLPALVRAAVVHGELITVRPFTSGNAAVARLVVRHLVTRDGLEPTGTAVADQYAAQAPGAYSAAARAYASGTSQGVTDWILWQAEALLVGVTEAQALCRAVQAGTTA
;
A
#
# COMPACT_ATOMS: atom_id res chain seq x y z
N MET A 1 -7.42 -13.13 -17.35
CA MET A 1 -6.01 -12.78 -17.06
C MET A 1 -5.37 -12.02 -18.23
N VAL A 2 -5.20 -12.60 -19.44
CA VAL A 2 -4.51 -11.92 -20.56
C VAL A 2 -5.09 -10.54 -20.87
N ARG A 3 -6.42 -10.44 -21.06
CA ARG A 3 -7.08 -9.14 -21.33
C ARG A 3 -6.89 -8.10 -20.22
N ALA A 4 -6.85 -8.53 -18.96
CA ALA A 4 -6.62 -7.62 -17.84
C ALA A 4 -5.19 -7.09 -17.84
N GLN A 5 -4.22 -7.93 -18.18
CA GLN A 5 -2.82 -7.51 -18.32
C GLN A 5 -2.67 -6.52 -19.48
N GLU A 6 -3.23 -6.83 -20.66
CA GLU A 6 -3.20 -5.95 -21.84
C GLU A 6 -3.79 -4.57 -21.54
N ALA A 7 -4.94 -4.53 -20.86
CA ALA A 7 -5.57 -3.27 -20.45
C ALA A 7 -4.71 -2.45 -19.47
N LEU A 8 -4.04 -3.14 -18.53
CA LEU A 8 -3.10 -2.49 -17.60
C LEU A 8 -1.88 -1.94 -18.34
N ASP A 9 -1.29 -2.72 -19.23
CA ASP A 9 -0.12 -2.31 -19.99
C ASP A 9 -0.42 -1.08 -20.85
N GLU A 10 -1.59 -1.03 -21.49
CA GLU A 10 -2.05 0.12 -22.27
C GLU A 10 -2.27 1.36 -21.35
N ALA A 11 -3.00 1.19 -20.26
CA ALA A 11 -3.31 2.29 -19.33
C ALA A 11 -2.06 2.88 -18.67
N THR A 12 -1.13 2.01 -18.24
CA THR A 12 0.11 2.45 -17.60
C THR A 12 1.07 3.06 -18.60
N ALA A 13 1.12 2.56 -19.84
CA ALA A 13 1.87 3.16 -20.93
C ALA A 13 1.36 4.58 -21.22
N ALA A 14 0.04 4.77 -21.33
CA ALA A 14 -0.57 6.08 -21.52
C ALA A 14 -0.24 7.05 -20.38
N LEU A 15 -0.29 6.59 -19.11
CA LEU A 15 0.05 7.38 -17.93
C LEU A 15 1.49 7.90 -17.98
N ARG A 16 2.46 7.09 -18.40
CA ARG A 16 3.89 7.46 -18.50
C ARG A 16 4.14 8.69 -19.37
N TRP A 17 3.28 8.93 -20.36
CA TRP A 17 3.40 10.06 -21.28
C TRP A 17 2.66 11.31 -20.79
N ASN A 18 2.05 11.28 -19.61
CA ASN A 18 1.38 12.44 -19.04
C ASN A 18 2.36 13.61 -18.86
N GLU A 19 1.95 14.81 -19.29
CA GLU A 19 2.82 15.98 -19.28
C GLU A 19 3.29 16.37 -17.87
N ALA A 20 2.45 16.21 -16.86
CA ALA A 20 2.85 16.46 -15.47
C ALA A 20 4.05 15.60 -15.04
N LEU A 21 4.12 14.34 -15.52
CA LEU A 21 5.21 13.42 -15.18
C LEU A 21 6.52 13.75 -15.90
N ARG A 22 6.49 14.64 -16.91
CA ARG A 22 7.70 15.11 -17.56
C ARG A 22 8.51 16.09 -16.70
N ARG A 23 7.84 16.94 -15.90
CA ARG A 23 8.49 18.03 -15.15
C ARG A 23 8.19 17.99 -13.66
N ARG A 24 7.00 17.56 -13.26
CA ARG A 24 6.49 17.60 -11.89
C ARG A 24 6.21 16.20 -11.29
N TRP A 25 6.93 15.20 -11.74
CA TRP A 25 6.70 13.81 -11.30
C TRP A 25 6.93 13.61 -9.79
N ARG A 26 7.86 14.35 -9.18
CA ARG A 26 8.08 14.29 -7.73
C ARG A 26 6.86 14.78 -6.97
N GLU A 27 6.29 15.89 -7.40
CA GLU A 27 5.05 16.43 -6.82
C GLU A 27 3.88 15.47 -7.04
N ALA A 28 3.78 14.86 -8.21
CA ALA A 28 2.75 13.85 -8.50
C ALA A 28 2.88 12.63 -7.57
N ARG A 29 4.08 12.14 -7.29
CA ARG A 29 4.31 11.04 -6.34
C ARG A 29 3.97 11.41 -4.89
N VAL A 30 4.30 12.62 -4.47
CA VAL A 30 3.93 13.13 -3.14
C VAL A 30 2.42 13.21 -3.01
N GLU A 31 1.74 13.79 -3.98
CA GLU A 31 0.28 13.87 -4.00
C GLU A 31 -0.37 12.49 -4.07
N ALA A 32 0.18 11.55 -4.84
CA ALA A 32 -0.27 10.16 -4.85
C ALA A 32 -0.16 9.52 -3.45
N SER A 33 0.91 9.82 -2.69
CA SER A 33 1.06 9.31 -1.33
C SER A 33 0.00 9.85 -0.37
N VAL A 34 -0.43 11.10 -0.55
CA VAL A 34 -1.56 11.69 0.20
C VAL A 34 -2.87 10.96 -0.14
N ARG A 35 -3.19 10.82 -1.44
CA ARG A 35 -4.44 10.18 -1.88
C ARG A 35 -4.50 8.70 -1.51
N CYS A 36 -3.40 7.96 -1.68
CA CYS A 36 -3.32 6.57 -1.24
C CYS A 36 -3.54 6.46 0.28
N ALA A 37 -2.92 7.32 1.09
CA ALA A 37 -3.10 7.28 2.53
C ALA A 37 -4.54 7.54 2.96
N VAL A 38 -5.19 8.54 2.37
CA VAL A 38 -6.60 8.86 2.64
C VAL A 38 -7.52 7.71 2.23
N ALA A 39 -7.34 7.18 1.02
CA ALA A 39 -8.14 6.05 0.54
C ALA A 39 -7.91 4.79 1.39
N SER A 40 -6.65 4.48 1.71
CA SER A 40 -6.28 3.34 2.57
C SER A 40 -6.86 3.50 3.97
N GLY A 41 -6.80 4.70 4.56
CA GLY A 41 -7.41 4.99 5.86
C GLY A 41 -8.92 4.80 5.86
N ALA A 42 -9.61 5.21 4.81
CA ALA A 42 -11.05 4.99 4.67
C ALA A 42 -11.42 3.49 4.64
N VAL A 43 -10.60 2.65 4.00
CA VAL A 43 -10.77 1.18 4.03
C VAL A 43 -10.63 0.62 5.45
N GLU A 44 -9.72 1.19 6.25
CA GLU A 44 -9.47 0.79 7.64
C GLU A 44 -10.47 1.41 8.65
N GLY A 45 -11.48 2.13 8.18
CA GLY A 45 -12.46 2.77 9.06
C GLY A 45 -11.98 4.10 9.68
N ALA A 46 -10.91 4.69 9.14
CA ALA A 46 -10.37 6.00 9.53
C ALA A 46 -10.52 7.01 8.37
N PRO A 47 -11.73 7.44 8.02
CA PRO A 47 -11.94 8.39 6.93
C PRO A 47 -11.46 9.80 7.36
N VAL A 48 -10.43 10.30 6.68
CA VAL A 48 -9.84 11.62 6.93
C VAL A 48 -9.83 12.42 5.62
N PRO A 49 -10.28 13.69 5.63
CA PRO A 49 -10.17 14.54 4.46
C PRO A 49 -8.70 14.80 4.06
N ALA A 50 -8.42 14.80 2.76
CA ALA A 50 -7.04 15.04 2.27
C ALA A 50 -6.47 16.40 2.71
N SER A 51 -7.31 17.43 2.80
CA SER A 51 -6.92 18.76 3.30
C SER A 51 -6.46 18.71 4.76
N LEU A 52 -7.13 17.92 5.61
CA LEU A 52 -6.74 17.76 7.01
C LEU A 52 -5.39 17.04 7.13
N LEU A 53 -5.18 15.95 6.35
CA LEU A 53 -3.89 15.27 6.31
C LEU A 53 -2.78 16.20 5.82
N ARG A 54 -3.00 16.97 4.74
CA ARG A 54 -2.00 17.94 4.25
C ARG A 54 -1.67 19.00 5.29
N GLY A 55 -2.68 19.56 5.95
CA GLY A 55 -2.48 20.54 7.03
C GLY A 55 -1.66 19.96 8.17
N HIS A 56 -1.98 18.74 8.60
CA HIS A 56 -1.24 18.04 9.65
C HIS A 56 0.23 17.82 9.27
N VAL A 57 0.47 17.34 8.05
CA VAL A 57 1.83 17.04 7.55
C VAL A 57 2.65 18.32 7.36
N ALA A 58 2.04 19.41 6.86
CA ALA A 58 2.71 20.69 6.67
C ALA A 58 3.03 21.36 8.01
N ALA A 59 2.19 21.17 9.00
CA ALA A 59 2.38 21.69 10.35
C ALA A 59 3.24 20.79 11.25
N ALA A 60 3.79 19.67 10.71
CA ALA A 60 4.49 18.64 11.48
C ALA A 60 5.52 19.25 12.43
N ASP A 61 5.12 19.40 13.68
CA ASP A 61 5.97 19.79 14.79
C ASP A 61 6.68 18.53 15.30
N LEU A 62 7.98 18.47 15.14
CA LEU A 62 8.80 17.35 15.63
C LEU A 62 8.68 17.15 17.14
N THR A 63 8.17 18.16 17.87
CA THR A 63 7.91 18.07 19.30
C THR A 63 6.54 17.44 19.62
N ARG A 64 5.65 17.32 18.61
CA ARG A 64 4.33 16.70 18.72
C ARG A 64 4.15 15.66 17.64
N PRO A 65 4.68 14.44 17.83
CA PRO A 65 4.65 13.39 16.80
C PRO A 65 3.25 12.81 16.52
N THR A 66 2.26 13.17 17.32
CA THR A 66 0.87 12.68 17.21
C THR A 66 -0.12 13.84 17.20
N SER A 67 -1.28 13.60 16.60
CA SER A 67 -2.45 14.46 16.74
C SER A 67 -3.27 14.03 17.98
N ALA A 68 -4.36 14.75 18.28
CA ALA A 68 -5.34 14.31 19.27
C ALA A 68 -6.40 13.36 18.67
N ASP A 69 -6.30 13.07 17.35
CA ASP A 69 -7.24 12.24 16.61
C ASP A 69 -6.55 10.95 16.12
N PRO A 70 -6.90 9.78 16.70
CA PRO A 70 -6.33 8.50 16.28
C PRO A 70 -6.55 8.16 14.82
N ALA A 71 -7.64 8.63 14.20
CA ALA A 71 -7.88 8.40 12.77
C ALA A 71 -6.87 9.19 11.92
N LEU A 72 -6.59 10.44 12.28
CA LEU A 72 -5.56 11.23 11.62
C LEU A 72 -4.17 10.65 11.82
N ASP A 73 -3.85 10.16 13.02
CA ASP A 73 -2.57 9.50 13.32
C ASP A 73 -2.39 8.22 12.48
N ALA A 74 -3.44 7.40 12.33
CA ALA A 74 -3.40 6.21 11.49
C ALA A 74 -3.13 6.57 10.02
N VAL A 75 -3.84 7.56 9.47
CA VAL A 75 -3.66 8.00 8.08
C VAL A 75 -2.30 8.67 7.87
N ALA A 76 -1.82 9.44 8.84
CA ALA A 76 -0.47 10.04 8.81
C ALA A 76 0.62 8.97 8.81
N GLY A 77 0.42 7.85 9.54
CA GLY A 77 1.32 6.70 9.49
C GLY A 77 1.37 6.06 8.10
N ILE A 78 0.23 5.84 7.47
CA ILE A 78 0.15 5.31 6.09
C ILE A 78 0.84 6.28 5.10
N TRP A 79 0.62 7.58 5.25
CA TRP A 79 1.30 8.59 4.44
C TRP A 79 2.83 8.57 4.61
N ARG A 80 3.33 8.45 5.83
CA ARG A 80 4.78 8.32 6.12
C ARG A 80 5.38 7.12 5.39
N ALA A 81 4.73 5.97 5.49
CA ALA A 81 5.15 4.77 4.77
C ALA A 81 5.09 4.95 3.24
N GLY A 82 4.06 5.61 2.72
CA GLY A 82 3.95 5.98 1.30
C GLY A 82 5.08 6.89 0.83
N THR A 83 5.48 7.86 1.66
CA THR A 83 6.62 8.76 1.38
C THR A 83 7.94 8.00 1.40
N ARG A 84 8.09 7.04 2.32
CA ARG A 84 9.25 6.12 2.35
C ARG A 84 9.37 5.33 1.06
N LEU A 85 8.25 4.81 0.54
CA LEU A 85 8.24 4.09 -0.74
C LEU A 85 8.74 4.97 -1.88
N VAL A 86 8.36 6.25 -1.92
CA VAL A 86 8.83 7.18 -2.95
C VAL A 86 10.36 7.30 -2.94
N ALA A 87 11.01 7.24 -1.78
CA ALA A 87 12.45 7.27 -1.67
C ALA A 87 13.15 6.01 -2.25
N TRP A 88 12.44 4.89 -2.37
CA TRP A 88 12.94 3.66 -2.98
C TRP A 88 12.58 3.54 -4.47
N MET A 89 11.74 4.41 -5.00
CA MET A 89 11.37 4.40 -6.41
C MET A 89 12.49 4.99 -7.28
N PRO A 90 12.74 4.42 -8.46
CA PRO A 90 13.67 5.03 -9.40
C PRO A 90 13.14 6.39 -9.87
N ASP A 91 14.04 7.29 -10.18
CA ASP A 91 13.68 8.55 -10.83
C ASP A 91 13.02 8.27 -12.20
N LEU A 92 11.96 9.02 -12.52
CA LEU A 92 11.34 8.93 -13.85
C LEU A 92 12.21 9.62 -14.92
N ARG A 93 13.09 10.49 -14.49
CA ARG A 93 14.05 11.23 -15.31
C ARG A 93 15.41 11.16 -14.62
N GLY A 94 16.39 10.59 -15.30
CA GLY A 94 17.73 10.41 -14.74
C GLY A 94 18.05 8.94 -14.42
N ASP A 95 19.23 8.72 -13.87
CA ASP A 95 19.82 7.39 -13.69
C ASP A 95 19.74 6.87 -12.24
N LEU A 96 19.14 7.65 -11.33
CA LEU A 96 19.04 7.25 -9.94
C LEU A 96 18.19 5.99 -9.79
N ARG A 97 18.81 4.94 -9.28
CA ARG A 97 18.20 3.65 -8.96
C ARG A 97 18.53 3.32 -7.51
N PRO A 98 17.67 3.71 -6.56
CA PRO A 98 17.90 3.45 -5.15
C PRO A 98 18.02 1.95 -4.88
N ALA A 99 18.89 1.59 -3.94
CA ALA A 99 18.98 0.22 -3.44
C ALA A 99 17.63 -0.20 -2.85
N GLN A 100 17.19 -1.40 -3.22
CA GLN A 100 15.92 -1.93 -2.73
C GLN A 100 16.15 -2.60 -1.35
N PRO A 101 15.23 -2.44 -0.40
CA PRO A 101 15.30 -3.15 0.86
C PRO A 101 15.05 -4.64 0.66
N SER A 102 15.60 -5.49 1.53
CA SER A 102 15.15 -6.89 1.61
C SER A 102 13.67 -6.96 2.01
N ALA A 103 12.99 -8.05 1.69
CA ALA A 103 11.58 -8.25 2.01
C ALA A 103 11.29 -8.05 3.50
N ARG A 104 12.15 -8.60 4.36
CA ARG A 104 12.04 -8.42 5.82
C ARG A 104 12.19 -6.96 6.24
N THR A 105 13.17 -6.25 5.69
CA THR A 105 13.38 -4.82 5.95
C THR A 105 12.21 -3.98 5.41
N LEU A 106 11.70 -4.32 4.23
CA LEU A 106 10.53 -3.66 3.64
C LEU A 106 9.33 -3.74 4.58
N LEU A 107 8.93 -4.95 4.98
CA LEU A 107 7.77 -5.17 5.85
C LEU A 107 7.94 -4.48 7.20
N ALA A 108 9.09 -4.67 7.86
CA ALA A 108 9.36 -4.06 9.17
C ALA A 108 9.35 -2.54 9.12
N THR A 109 9.92 -1.94 8.07
CA THR A 109 10.00 -0.49 7.92
C THR A 109 8.63 0.11 7.60
N LEU A 110 7.88 -0.49 6.67
CA LEU A 110 6.53 -0.02 6.37
C LEU A 110 5.61 -0.14 7.57
N HIS A 111 5.65 -1.27 8.29
CA HIS A 111 4.86 -1.43 9.50
C HIS A 111 5.22 -0.40 10.58
N ARG A 112 6.52 -0.12 10.79
CA ARG A 112 6.97 0.92 11.72
C ARG A 112 6.44 2.30 11.33
N ASP A 113 6.48 2.65 10.06
CA ASP A 113 5.98 3.94 9.60
C ASP A 113 4.46 4.04 9.72
N VAL A 114 3.71 2.96 9.39
CA VAL A 114 2.24 2.89 9.51
C VAL A 114 1.78 3.02 10.95
N THR A 115 2.42 2.28 11.87
CA THR A 115 1.96 2.18 13.26
C THR A 115 2.63 3.17 14.22
N GLY A 116 3.71 3.83 13.77
CA GLY A 116 4.52 4.74 14.60
C GLY A 116 3.72 5.86 15.28
N PRO A 117 2.86 6.61 14.58
CA PRO A 117 2.04 7.65 15.23
C PRO A 117 1.10 7.07 16.30
N LEU A 118 0.43 5.95 16.02
CA LEU A 118 -0.44 5.28 17.00
C LEU A 118 0.33 4.74 18.20
N ALA A 119 1.55 4.24 17.98
CA ALA A 119 2.42 3.80 19.07
C ALA A 119 2.90 4.99 19.91
N SER A 120 3.23 6.12 19.28
CA SER A 120 3.58 7.35 20.00
C SER A 120 2.40 7.92 20.81
N ALA A 121 1.18 7.71 20.34
CA ALA A 121 -0.05 8.05 21.06
C ALA A 121 -0.44 7.02 22.16
N GLY A 122 0.33 5.93 22.31
CA GLY A 122 0.04 4.88 23.29
C GLY A 122 -1.10 3.91 22.89
N VAL A 123 -1.58 3.97 21.66
CA VAL A 123 -2.65 3.09 21.16
C VAL A 123 -2.11 1.68 20.86
N ILE A 124 -0.88 1.60 20.38
CA ILE A 124 -0.17 0.36 20.09
C ILE A 124 1.09 0.29 20.97
N PRO A 125 1.39 -0.84 21.63
CA PRO A 125 2.63 -1.01 22.37
C PRO A 125 3.87 -0.85 21.47
N LEU A 126 4.88 -0.10 21.95
CA LEU A 126 6.12 0.13 21.18
C LEU A 126 6.85 -1.16 20.81
N GLY A 127 6.78 -2.19 21.66
CA GLY A 127 7.39 -3.50 21.39
C GLY A 127 6.75 -4.28 20.22
N GLU A 128 5.55 -3.88 19.79
CA GLU A 128 4.86 -4.50 18.66
C GLU A 128 5.21 -3.84 17.31
N VAL A 129 5.93 -2.73 17.33
CA VAL A 129 6.20 -1.90 16.14
C VAL A 129 7.35 -2.48 15.29
N GLY A 130 7.06 -2.85 14.05
CA GLY A 130 8.07 -3.33 13.09
C GLY A 130 8.51 -4.77 13.26
N ALA A 131 7.96 -5.49 14.23
CA ALA A 131 8.27 -6.90 14.48
C ALA A 131 7.05 -7.80 14.19
N PRO A 132 7.24 -8.99 13.61
CA PRO A 132 6.18 -9.98 13.52
C PRO A 132 5.65 -10.32 14.91
N ARG A 133 4.34 -10.57 15.01
CA ARG A 133 3.70 -10.92 16.27
C ARG A 133 4.16 -12.29 16.78
N GLU A 134 4.39 -12.37 18.07
CA GLU A 134 4.64 -13.61 18.78
C GLU A 134 3.33 -14.38 19.06
N GLU A 135 3.44 -15.66 19.41
CA GLU A 135 2.29 -16.52 19.62
C GLU A 135 1.30 -15.99 20.68
N ALA A 136 1.81 -15.42 21.76
CA ALA A 136 1.02 -14.85 22.85
C ALA A 136 0.43 -13.47 22.54
N MET A 137 0.89 -12.79 21.49
CA MET A 137 0.41 -11.44 21.16
C MET A 137 -1.00 -11.47 20.58
N PRO A 138 -1.91 -10.60 21.03
CA PRO A 138 -3.25 -10.50 20.49
C PRO A 138 -3.22 -9.92 19.08
N LEU A 139 -4.00 -10.48 18.17
CA LEU A 139 -4.29 -9.85 16.89
C LEU A 139 -5.40 -8.80 17.11
N ARG A 140 -5.11 -7.53 16.80
CA ARG A 140 -5.97 -6.37 17.09
C ARG A 140 -6.85 -5.94 15.92
N GLU A 141 -6.80 -6.68 14.81
CA GLU A 141 -7.56 -6.38 13.60
C GLU A 141 -8.25 -7.63 13.05
N GLY A 142 -9.35 -7.43 12.34
CA GLY A 142 -10.05 -8.47 11.59
C GLY A 142 -9.29 -8.86 10.32
N GLY A 143 -9.83 -9.87 9.62
CA GLY A 143 -9.28 -10.30 8.33
C GLY A 143 -10.19 -11.31 7.63
N PRO A 144 -9.76 -11.83 6.46
CA PRO A 144 -10.61 -12.70 5.64
C PRO A 144 -10.82 -14.10 6.21
N GLY A 145 -10.08 -14.49 7.25
CA GLY A 145 -10.17 -15.79 7.92
C GLY A 145 -9.29 -15.80 9.16
N ASP A 146 -9.08 -16.99 9.74
CA ASP A 146 -8.22 -17.18 10.89
C ASP A 146 -6.74 -17.00 10.51
N ALA A 147 -6.01 -16.20 11.29
CA ALA A 147 -4.59 -16.00 11.09
C ALA A 147 -3.78 -17.12 11.75
N PRO A 148 -2.74 -17.66 11.08
CA PRO A 148 -1.84 -18.63 11.68
C PRO A 148 -1.09 -18.03 12.87
N ARG A 149 -0.63 -18.87 13.83
CA ARG A 149 0.10 -18.47 15.02
C ARG A 149 1.37 -19.29 15.17
N GLY A 150 2.31 -18.80 15.97
CA GLY A 150 3.53 -19.53 16.33
C GLY A 150 4.29 -20.08 15.13
N GLY A 151 4.64 -21.36 15.16
CA GLY A 151 5.34 -22.04 14.07
C GLY A 151 4.60 -22.02 12.73
N ALA A 152 3.26 -22.03 12.73
CA ALA A 152 2.47 -21.93 11.51
C ALA A 152 2.56 -20.53 10.87
N LEU A 153 2.71 -19.47 11.68
CA LEU A 153 2.97 -18.14 11.17
C LEU A 153 4.35 -18.08 10.49
N ALA A 154 5.38 -18.58 11.14
CA ALA A 154 6.73 -18.62 10.58
C ALA A 154 6.78 -19.38 9.25
N ALA A 155 6.15 -20.57 9.21
CA ALA A 155 6.07 -21.41 8.01
C ALA A 155 5.34 -20.75 6.82
N ARG A 156 4.45 -19.78 7.07
CA ARG A 156 3.77 -19.00 6.03
C ARG A 156 4.54 -17.71 5.67
N LEU A 157 5.27 -17.15 6.62
CA LEU A 157 5.97 -15.88 6.42
C LEU A 157 7.23 -16.06 5.57
N ASP A 158 8.00 -17.11 5.76
CA ASP A 158 9.25 -17.32 5.00
C ASP A 158 9.01 -17.45 3.49
N PRO A 159 8.07 -18.28 2.97
CA PRO A 159 7.74 -18.30 1.55
C PRO A 159 7.20 -16.97 1.02
N LEU A 160 6.49 -16.20 1.86
CA LEU A 160 6.00 -14.88 1.49
C LEU A 160 7.15 -13.88 1.30
N LEU A 161 8.16 -13.92 2.17
CA LEU A 161 9.36 -13.09 2.01
C LEU A 161 10.13 -13.46 0.73
N GLU A 162 10.28 -14.75 0.45
CA GLU A 162 10.88 -15.23 -0.81
C GLU A 162 10.08 -14.75 -2.03
N LEU A 163 8.74 -14.80 -1.98
CA LEU A 163 7.88 -14.34 -3.08
C LEU A 163 8.03 -12.84 -3.36
N ILE A 164 8.21 -12.02 -2.32
CA ILE A 164 8.47 -10.58 -2.47
C ILE A 164 9.78 -10.33 -3.22
N GLU A 165 10.81 -11.15 -3.00
CA GLU A 165 12.13 -11.00 -3.59
C GLU A 165 12.28 -11.74 -4.94
N ALA A 166 11.51 -12.82 -5.16
CA ALA A 166 11.68 -13.73 -6.28
C ALA A 166 11.54 -13.03 -7.64
N PRO A 167 12.47 -13.21 -8.58
CA PRO A 167 12.29 -12.83 -9.96
C PRO A 167 11.36 -13.82 -10.69
N GLY A 168 10.78 -13.41 -11.82
CA GLY A 168 10.20 -14.33 -12.81
C GLY A 168 8.68 -14.53 -12.77
N LEU A 169 7.96 -14.08 -11.75
CA LEU A 169 6.50 -14.02 -11.81
C LEU A 169 6.01 -12.73 -12.50
N PRO A 170 4.90 -12.77 -13.24
CA PRO A 170 4.26 -11.55 -13.72
C PRO A 170 3.96 -10.60 -12.57
N ALA A 171 4.28 -9.31 -12.73
CA ALA A 171 4.21 -8.31 -11.67
C ALA A 171 2.82 -8.21 -11.02
N LEU A 172 1.75 -8.28 -11.81
CA LEU A 172 0.38 -8.30 -11.31
C LEU A 172 0.12 -9.51 -10.39
N VAL A 173 0.51 -10.71 -10.84
CA VAL A 173 0.28 -11.95 -10.09
C VAL A 173 1.04 -11.91 -8.76
N ARG A 174 2.32 -11.51 -8.80
CA ARG A 174 3.13 -11.37 -7.59
C ARG A 174 2.51 -10.40 -6.60
N ALA A 175 2.20 -9.18 -7.05
CA ALA A 175 1.63 -8.15 -6.20
C ALA A 175 0.28 -8.60 -5.58
N ALA A 176 -0.57 -9.23 -6.38
CA ALA A 176 -1.87 -9.74 -5.93
C ALA A 176 -1.71 -10.85 -4.89
N VAL A 177 -0.85 -11.84 -5.14
CA VAL A 177 -0.63 -12.95 -4.20
C VAL A 177 0.01 -12.45 -2.90
N VAL A 178 1.03 -11.59 -2.98
CA VAL A 178 1.64 -10.97 -1.79
C VAL A 178 0.62 -10.20 -0.96
N HIS A 179 -0.26 -9.43 -1.60
CA HIS A 179 -1.35 -8.73 -0.90
C HIS A 179 -2.28 -9.71 -0.20
N GLY A 180 -2.78 -10.73 -0.90
CA GLY A 180 -3.68 -11.75 -0.35
C GLY A 180 -3.05 -12.51 0.82
N GLU A 181 -1.78 -12.88 0.70
CA GLU A 181 -1.04 -13.53 1.79
C GLU A 181 -0.88 -12.61 3.00
N LEU A 182 -0.47 -11.35 2.82
CA LEU A 182 -0.28 -10.42 3.94
C LEU A 182 -1.56 -10.19 4.74
N ILE A 183 -2.72 -10.02 4.08
CA ILE A 183 -4.00 -9.83 4.77
C ILE A 183 -4.56 -11.12 5.39
N THR A 184 -4.13 -12.28 4.91
CA THR A 184 -4.54 -13.59 5.45
C THR A 184 -3.63 -14.00 6.62
N VAL A 185 -2.32 -13.94 6.42
CA VAL A 185 -1.30 -14.31 7.41
C VAL A 185 -1.26 -13.31 8.58
N ARG A 186 -1.42 -12.04 8.28
CA ARG A 186 -1.38 -10.95 9.27
C ARG A 186 -0.18 -11.07 10.21
N PRO A 187 1.05 -10.88 9.68
CA PRO A 187 2.27 -11.09 10.48
C PRO A 187 2.42 -10.12 11.66
N PHE A 188 1.71 -9.01 11.66
CA PHE A 188 1.75 -8.02 12.73
C PHE A 188 0.47 -8.04 13.58
N THR A 189 0.50 -7.41 14.75
CA THR A 189 -0.66 -7.32 15.64
C THR A 189 -1.76 -6.41 15.08
N SER A 190 -1.40 -5.46 14.19
CA SER A 190 -2.30 -4.51 13.52
C SER A 190 -1.64 -3.92 12.29
N GLY A 191 -2.40 -3.21 11.44
CA GLY A 191 -1.90 -2.48 10.27
C GLY A 191 -1.51 -3.34 9.08
N ASN A 192 -1.82 -4.65 9.09
CA ASN A 192 -1.40 -5.58 8.05
C ASN A 192 -1.99 -5.23 6.68
N ALA A 193 -3.25 -4.84 6.62
CA ALA A 193 -3.89 -4.53 5.34
C ALA A 193 -3.33 -3.22 4.73
N ALA A 194 -3.04 -2.20 5.54
CA ALA A 194 -2.36 -0.99 5.08
C ALA A 194 -0.95 -1.29 4.57
N VAL A 195 -0.18 -2.12 5.32
CA VAL A 195 1.15 -2.58 4.87
C VAL A 195 1.04 -3.37 3.56
N ALA A 196 0.05 -4.26 3.43
CA ALA A 196 -0.16 -5.05 2.22
C ALA A 196 -0.38 -4.17 0.98
N ARG A 197 -1.23 -3.14 1.07
CA ARG A 197 -1.46 -2.18 -0.03
C ARG A 197 -0.20 -1.39 -0.39
N LEU A 198 0.58 -0.97 0.62
CA LEU A 198 1.87 -0.33 0.39
C LEU A 198 2.88 -1.26 -0.31
N VAL A 199 2.92 -2.54 0.07
CA VAL A 199 3.76 -3.55 -0.60
C VAL A 199 3.31 -3.75 -2.05
N VAL A 200 2.00 -3.78 -2.35
CA VAL A 200 1.51 -3.80 -3.74
C VAL A 200 2.06 -2.62 -4.52
N ARG A 201 1.92 -1.39 -4.00
CA ARG A 201 2.45 -0.19 -4.64
C ARG A 201 3.96 -0.28 -4.90
N HIS A 202 4.70 -0.82 -3.94
CA HIS A 202 6.14 -1.07 -4.10
C HIS A 202 6.42 -2.05 -5.24
N LEU A 203 5.77 -3.21 -5.23
CA LEU A 203 6.00 -4.27 -6.21
C LEU A 203 5.63 -3.85 -7.63
N VAL A 204 4.45 -3.26 -7.84
CA VAL A 204 4.02 -2.84 -9.18
C VAL A 204 4.92 -1.76 -9.76
N THR A 205 5.50 -0.89 -8.91
CA THR A 205 6.45 0.14 -9.36
C THR A 205 7.83 -0.43 -9.62
N ARG A 206 8.35 -1.25 -8.71
CA ARG A 206 9.67 -1.89 -8.84
C ARG A 206 9.73 -2.81 -10.05
N ASP A 207 8.68 -3.61 -10.26
CA ASP A 207 8.62 -4.63 -11.30
C ASP A 207 8.12 -4.07 -12.66
N GLY A 208 7.88 -2.75 -12.74
CA GLY A 208 7.62 -2.02 -13.98
C GLY A 208 6.19 -2.11 -14.52
N LEU A 209 5.25 -2.68 -13.78
CA LEU A 209 3.83 -2.70 -14.17
C LEU A 209 3.22 -1.29 -14.12
N GLU A 210 3.49 -0.55 -13.07
CA GLU A 210 3.13 0.88 -12.92
C GLU A 210 4.37 1.69 -12.49
N PRO A 211 5.30 1.95 -13.40
CA PRO A 211 6.61 2.49 -13.07
C PRO A 211 6.58 3.96 -12.65
N THR A 212 5.45 4.67 -12.82
CA THR A 212 5.36 6.08 -12.43
C THR A 212 5.26 6.25 -10.91
N GLY A 213 4.73 5.26 -10.19
CA GLY A 213 4.49 5.30 -8.75
C GLY A 213 3.37 6.26 -8.35
N THR A 214 2.49 6.62 -9.29
CA THR A 214 1.40 7.60 -9.06
C THR A 214 0.00 6.98 -9.01
N ALA A 215 -0.17 5.70 -9.36
CA ALA A 215 -1.47 5.04 -9.28
C ALA A 215 -2.02 5.01 -7.84
N VAL A 216 -3.30 5.32 -7.69
CA VAL A 216 -4.03 5.35 -6.40
C VAL A 216 -4.97 4.14 -6.34
N ALA A 217 -4.41 2.92 -6.33
CA ALA A 217 -5.19 1.67 -6.36
C ALA A 217 -6.09 1.50 -5.12
N ASP A 218 -5.71 2.07 -3.98
CA ASP A 218 -6.49 2.04 -2.74
C ASP A 218 -7.88 2.66 -2.89
N GLN A 219 -8.05 3.56 -3.89
CA GLN A 219 -9.33 4.21 -4.19
C GLN A 219 -10.43 3.20 -4.54
N TYR A 220 -10.10 2.13 -5.26
CA TYR A 220 -11.07 1.09 -5.62
C TYR A 220 -11.61 0.36 -4.38
N ALA A 221 -10.73 0.02 -3.44
CA ALA A 221 -11.13 -0.58 -2.17
C ALA A 221 -11.95 0.40 -1.30
N ALA A 222 -11.59 1.69 -1.29
CA ALA A 222 -12.30 2.72 -0.54
C ALA A 222 -13.72 2.97 -1.08
N GLN A 223 -13.92 2.88 -2.41
CA GLN A 223 -15.22 3.02 -3.05
C GLN A 223 -16.14 1.82 -2.80
N ALA A 224 -15.59 0.62 -2.62
CA ALA A 224 -16.33 -0.62 -2.46
C ALA A 224 -15.74 -1.54 -1.38
N PRO A 225 -15.71 -1.13 -0.09
CA PRO A 225 -15.04 -1.89 0.98
C PRO A 225 -15.67 -3.28 1.20
N GLY A 226 -16.96 -3.42 0.95
CA GLY A 226 -17.64 -4.73 0.99
C GLY A 226 -17.17 -5.68 -0.10
N ALA A 227 -16.95 -5.17 -1.32
CA ALA A 227 -16.40 -5.96 -2.44
C ALA A 227 -14.94 -6.35 -2.17
N TYR A 228 -14.13 -5.44 -1.65
CA TYR A 228 -12.77 -5.74 -1.19
C TYR A 228 -12.74 -6.89 -0.18
N SER A 229 -13.58 -6.79 0.86
CA SER A 229 -13.68 -7.83 1.89
C SER A 229 -14.18 -9.17 1.33
N ALA A 230 -15.10 -9.15 0.37
CA ALA A 230 -15.58 -10.38 -0.28
C ALA A 230 -14.50 -11.04 -1.14
N ALA A 231 -13.76 -10.26 -1.94
CA ALA A 231 -12.65 -10.74 -2.75
C ALA A 231 -11.51 -11.31 -1.87
N ALA A 232 -11.20 -10.66 -0.75
CA ALA A 232 -10.22 -11.13 0.21
C ALA A 232 -10.62 -12.48 0.84
N ARG A 233 -11.90 -12.67 1.18
CA ARG A 233 -12.42 -13.97 1.68
C ARG A 233 -12.37 -15.05 0.61
N ALA A 234 -12.67 -14.72 -0.64
CA ALA A 234 -12.55 -15.65 -1.76
C ALA A 234 -11.09 -16.12 -1.94
N TYR A 235 -10.13 -15.20 -1.87
CA TYR A 235 -8.71 -15.56 -1.86
C TYR A 235 -8.34 -16.50 -0.70
N ALA A 236 -8.75 -16.15 0.52
CA ALA A 236 -8.44 -16.91 1.72
C ALA A 236 -9.05 -18.33 1.73
N SER A 237 -10.08 -18.61 0.90
CA SER A 237 -10.61 -19.96 0.72
C SER A 237 -9.64 -20.92 0.05
N GLY A 238 -8.55 -20.41 -0.57
CA GLY A 238 -7.51 -21.22 -1.21
C GLY A 238 -7.96 -21.92 -2.50
N THR A 239 -9.14 -21.62 -3.01
CA THR A 239 -9.63 -22.21 -4.28
C THR A 239 -8.98 -21.52 -5.48
N SER A 240 -8.74 -22.26 -6.57
CA SER A 240 -8.21 -21.69 -7.81
C SER A 240 -9.07 -20.53 -8.34
N GLN A 241 -10.40 -20.64 -8.21
CA GLN A 241 -11.31 -19.57 -8.61
C GLN A 241 -11.16 -18.34 -7.73
N GLY A 242 -11.12 -18.50 -6.40
CA GLY A 242 -10.95 -17.39 -5.46
C GLY A 242 -9.63 -16.64 -5.65
N VAL A 243 -8.54 -17.36 -5.94
CA VAL A 243 -7.25 -16.74 -6.28
C VAL A 243 -7.34 -15.98 -7.61
N THR A 244 -8.00 -16.55 -8.62
CA THR A 244 -8.18 -15.89 -9.92
C THR A 244 -9.01 -14.62 -9.79
N ASP A 245 -10.12 -14.68 -9.07
CA ASP A 245 -11.01 -13.53 -8.84
C ASP A 245 -10.28 -12.41 -8.09
N TRP A 246 -9.45 -12.76 -7.11
CA TRP A 246 -8.60 -11.82 -6.38
C TRP A 246 -7.59 -11.12 -7.30
N ILE A 247 -6.92 -11.86 -8.19
CA ILE A 247 -5.96 -11.28 -9.13
C ILE A 247 -6.68 -10.33 -10.11
N LEU A 248 -7.86 -10.69 -10.59
CA LEU A 248 -8.68 -9.82 -11.43
C LEU A 248 -9.13 -8.57 -10.69
N TRP A 249 -9.55 -8.71 -9.42
CA TRP A 249 -9.89 -7.58 -8.56
C TRP A 249 -8.70 -6.61 -8.41
N GLN A 250 -7.48 -7.12 -8.22
CA GLN A 250 -6.27 -6.30 -8.14
C GLN A 250 -5.97 -5.58 -9.47
N ALA A 251 -6.23 -6.22 -10.61
CA ALA A 251 -6.11 -5.59 -11.91
C ALA A 251 -7.07 -4.40 -12.08
N GLU A 252 -8.33 -4.57 -11.68
CA GLU A 252 -9.33 -3.50 -11.69
C GLU A 252 -8.94 -2.36 -10.74
N ALA A 253 -8.46 -2.68 -9.54
CA ALA A 253 -7.97 -1.69 -8.59
C ALA A 253 -6.83 -0.85 -9.16
N LEU A 254 -5.90 -1.47 -9.88
CA LEU A 254 -4.81 -0.76 -10.56
C LEU A 254 -5.33 0.11 -11.71
N LEU A 255 -6.29 -0.36 -12.53
CA LEU A 255 -6.90 0.43 -13.60
C LEU A 255 -7.62 1.69 -13.06
N VAL A 256 -8.39 1.53 -11.98
CA VAL A 256 -8.99 2.67 -11.28
C VAL A 256 -7.89 3.60 -10.74
N GLY A 257 -6.86 3.03 -10.14
CA GLY A 257 -5.72 3.79 -9.62
C GLY A 257 -4.98 4.60 -10.70
N VAL A 258 -4.84 4.07 -11.90
CA VAL A 258 -4.26 4.77 -13.06
C VAL A 258 -5.18 5.92 -13.51
N THR A 259 -6.48 5.71 -13.52
CA THR A 259 -7.46 6.76 -13.84
C THR A 259 -7.38 7.91 -12.83
N GLU A 260 -7.30 7.60 -11.55
CA GLU A 260 -7.09 8.58 -10.48
C GLU A 260 -5.73 9.31 -10.62
N ALA A 261 -4.67 8.60 -11.05
CA ALA A 261 -3.37 9.20 -11.32
C ALA A 261 -3.43 10.24 -12.45
N GLN A 262 -4.22 10.00 -13.49
CA GLN A 262 -4.44 10.98 -14.56
C GLN A 262 -5.13 12.24 -14.04
N ALA A 263 -6.13 12.10 -13.17
CA ALA A 263 -6.81 13.23 -12.52
C ALA A 263 -5.85 13.99 -11.58
N LEU A 264 -5.06 13.26 -10.81
CA LEU A 264 -4.00 13.80 -9.95
C LEU A 264 -2.97 14.59 -10.77
N CYS A 265 -2.50 14.06 -11.88
CA CYS A 265 -1.56 14.74 -12.76
C CYS A 265 -2.11 16.06 -13.30
N ARG A 266 -3.40 16.11 -13.67
CA ARG A 266 -4.07 17.37 -14.07
C ARG A 266 -4.09 18.39 -12.92
N ALA A 267 -4.41 17.96 -11.72
CA ALA A 267 -4.40 18.83 -10.54
C ALA A 267 -3.00 19.39 -10.22
N VAL A 268 -1.97 18.53 -10.31
CA VAL A 268 -0.56 18.96 -10.14
C VAL A 268 -0.17 20.00 -11.20
N GLN A 269 -0.56 19.78 -12.46
CA GLN A 269 -0.30 20.72 -13.56
C GLN A 269 -0.97 22.07 -13.32
N ALA A 270 -2.22 22.06 -12.86
CA ALA A 270 -3.00 23.26 -12.57
C ALA A 270 -2.58 23.97 -11.26
N GLY A 271 -1.73 23.34 -10.43
CA GLY A 271 -1.40 23.87 -9.10
C GLY A 271 -2.56 23.82 -8.10
N THR A 272 -3.54 22.93 -8.31
CA THR A 272 -4.78 22.81 -7.51
C THR A 272 -4.77 21.61 -6.56
N THR A 273 -3.59 21.17 -6.13
CA THR A 273 -3.42 20.07 -5.16
C THR A 273 -3.55 20.52 -3.70
N ALA A 274 -3.75 21.80 -3.47
CA ALA A 274 -3.90 22.39 -2.12
C ALA A 274 -5.26 22.06 -1.48
#